data_3430db3394c6811c8664b18b4b812174
#
_entry.id   3430db3394c6811c8664b18b4b812174
#
_cell.length_a   1.000
_cell.length_b   1.000
_cell.length_c   1.000
_cell.angle_alpha   90.00
_cell.angle_beta   90.00
_cell.angle_gamma   90.00
#
_symmetry.space_group_name_H-M   'P 1'
#
loop_
_entity.id
_entity.type
_entity.pdbx_description
1 polymer ?
#
loop_
_entity_poly.entity_id
_entity_poly.type
_entity_poly.pdbx_seq_one_letter_code
_entity_poly.pdbx_strand_id
1 'polypeptide(L)'
;MFNGVLRKMITELKDPVNYFLDMGNDFIVFNSIIENNITIEFDGYSCLNCCSNQEIYRQGYCKKCFFDLPSTADWVIRPEMSKAHLDIEERDLDYEKKVQLQPHVVYLAYTSGIKVGVTRKSQVPTRWIDQGATSAIEIVEVPNRYLAGVSEVKLKNYYKDKTNWREMLKINTNEFDLEKEKLKCINHLPEEVKNYINNNKPSKILYPVNKYPETPKSLNIIKTEKFTGKLIGLKGQYLIFEDGTVFNVRSNEGVVVNITVN
;
A
#
# COMPACT_ATOMS: atom_id res chain seq x y z
N MET A 1 3.93 11.40 24.29
CA MET A 1 4.94 10.50 23.70
C MET A 1 4.29 9.13 23.50
N PHE A 2 4.41 8.55 22.31
CA PHE A 2 3.85 7.26 21.92
C PHE A 2 5.02 6.31 21.64
N ASN A 3 5.02 5.12 22.24
CA ASN A 3 6.00 4.07 21.95
C ASN A 3 5.30 2.89 21.33
N GLY A 4 5.83 2.32 20.26
CA GLY A 4 5.23 1.14 19.64
C GLY A 4 5.97 0.64 18.42
N VAL A 5 5.49 -0.51 17.92
CA VAL A 5 5.99 -1.16 16.71
C VAL A 5 5.26 -0.58 15.51
N LEU A 6 6.01 -0.07 14.55
CA LEU A 6 5.43 0.45 13.32
C LEU A 6 4.71 -0.67 12.54
N ARG A 7 3.48 -0.37 12.18
CA ARG A 7 2.64 -1.09 11.24
C ARG A 7 2.20 -0.12 10.15
N LYS A 8 1.73 -0.62 9.02
CA LYS A 8 1.14 0.27 8.01
C LYS A 8 0.04 1.12 8.64
N MET A 9 -0.04 2.39 8.25
CA MET A 9 -1.12 3.26 8.70
C MET A 9 -2.48 2.70 8.27
N ILE A 10 -3.43 2.76 9.17
CA ILE A 10 -4.84 2.50 8.90
C ILE A 10 -5.41 3.73 8.21
N THR A 11 -6.20 3.52 7.16
CA THR A 11 -6.74 4.62 6.36
C THR A 11 -8.24 4.48 6.18
N GLU A 12 -8.95 5.59 6.18
CA GLU A 12 -10.36 5.68 5.89
C GLU A 12 -10.57 6.62 4.70
N LEU A 13 -11.33 6.17 3.69
CA LEU A 13 -11.69 7.03 2.56
C LEU A 13 -12.67 8.10 3.01
N LYS A 14 -12.15 9.27 3.22
CA LYS A 14 -12.86 10.53 3.47
C LYS A 14 -12.29 11.60 2.54
N ASP A 15 -12.83 12.78 2.59
CA ASP A 15 -12.39 13.96 1.84
C ASP A 15 -11.94 15.05 2.81
N PRO A 16 -10.62 15.16 3.05
CA PRO A 16 -9.53 14.27 2.64
C PRO A 16 -9.47 12.93 3.42
N VAL A 17 -8.62 12.00 2.95
CA VAL A 17 -8.37 10.69 3.62
C VAL A 17 -7.96 10.87 5.07
N ASN A 18 -8.55 10.08 5.97
CA ASN A 18 -8.12 9.98 7.35
C ASN A 18 -7.02 8.93 7.53
N TYR A 19 -6.05 9.25 8.40
CA TYR A 19 -4.90 8.42 8.71
C TYR A 19 -4.73 8.17 10.20
N PHE A 20 -4.55 6.91 10.56
CA PHE A 20 -4.37 6.47 11.93
C PHE A 20 -3.14 5.56 12.01
N LEU A 21 -2.37 5.70 13.07
CA LEU A 21 -1.28 4.77 13.38
C LEU A 21 -1.57 4.08 14.70
N ASP A 22 -1.68 2.75 14.64
CA ASP A 22 -1.78 1.90 15.82
C ASP A 22 -0.39 1.73 16.44
N MET A 23 -0.23 2.16 17.68
CA MET A 23 0.99 2.04 18.48
C MET A 23 0.86 0.95 19.55
N GLY A 24 -0.15 0.09 19.47
CA GLY A 24 -0.44 -0.99 20.40
C GLY A 24 -1.41 -0.56 21.52
N ASN A 25 -0.96 0.27 22.43
CA ASN A 25 -1.80 0.79 23.53
C ASN A 25 -2.51 2.10 23.19
N ASP A 26 -2.02 2.81 22.17
CA ASP A 26 -2.48 4.14 21.76
C ASP A 26 -2.67 4.22 20.24
N PHE A 27 -3.44 5.21 19.81
CA PHE A 27 -3.62 5.58 18.40
C PHE A 27 -3.18 7.02 18.15
N ILE A 28 -2.43 7.23 17.07
CA ILE A 28 -2.14 8.58 16.58
C ILE A 28 -3.10 8.90 15.44
N VAL A 29 -3.91 9.94 15.57
CA VAL A 29 -4.74 10.50 14.50
C VAL A 29 -3.92 11.54 13.75
N PHE A 30 -3.28 11.16 12.67
CA PHE A 30 -2.32 12.03 11.98
C PHE A 30 -2.94 13.29 11.39
N ASN A 31 -4.19 13.23 10.95
CA ASN A 31 -4.86 14.42 10.40
C ASN A 31 -4.94 15.57 11.41
N SER A 32 -5.08 15.25 12.72
CA SER A 32 -5.20 16.26 13.78
C SER A 32 -3.87 16.88 14.20
N ILE A 33 -2.74 16.31 13.76
CA ILE A 33 -1.40 16.77 14.13
C ILE A 33 -0.60 17.29 12.93
N ILE A 34 -1.24 17.48 11.77
CA ILE A 34 -0.65 18.23 10.66
C ILE A 34 -0.36 19.65 11.16
N GLU A 35 0.75 20.25 10.72
CA GLU A 35 1.35 21.53 11.16
C GLU A 35 2.08 21.46 12.51
N ASN A 36 2.06 20.33 13.22
CA ASN A 36 2.85 20.16 14.44
C ASN A 36 4.25 19.63 14.14
N ASN A 37 5.20 19.91 15.03
CA ASN A 37 6.49 19.25 15.00
C ASN A 37 6.37 17.84 15.55
N ILE A 38 6.89 16.87 14.80
CA ILE A 38 6.93 15.46 15.19
C ILE A 38 8.38 15.03 15.32
N THR A 39 8.70 14.42 16.45
CA THR A 39 9.97 13.72 16.65
C THR A 39 9.74 12.23 16.53
N ILE A 40 10.49 11.56 15.67
CA ILE A 40 10.54 10.10 15.53
C ILE A 40 11.93 9.65 15.99
N GLU A 41 11.99 8.67 16.89
CA GLU A 41 13.23 8.16 17.46
C GLU A 41 13.23 6.64 17.38
N PHE A 42 14.30 6.07 16.84
CA PHE A 42 14.47 4.62 16.73
C PHE A 42 14.69 3.99 18.12
N ASP A 43 13.96 2.90 18.41
CA ASP A 43 14.00 2.21 19.70
C ASP A 43 14.18 0.67 19.55
N GLY A 44 14.54 0.20 18.36
CA GLY A 44 14.81 -1.20 18.12
C GLY A 44 13.87 -1.87 17.12
N TYR A 45 13.69 -3.18 17.28
CA TYR A 45 12.88 -4.02 16.39
C TYR A 45 11.92 -4.91 17.16
N SER A 46 10.78 -5.24 16.54
CA SER A 46 9.89 -6.28 17.00
C SER A 46 9.22 -6.93 15.80
N CYS A 47 9.54 -8.20 15.56
CA CYS A 47 8.95 -8.98 14.48
C CYS A 47 7.42 -9.03 14.63
N LEU A 48 6.66 -8.67 13.57
CA LEU A 48 5.19 -8.61 13.61
C LEU A 48 4.52 -9.99 13.82
N ASN A 49 5.27 -11.09 13.75
CA ASN A 49 4.74 -12.43 13.99
C ASN A 49 5.21 -13.03 15.33
N CYS A 50 6.51 -13.12 15.55
CA CYS A 50 7.06 -13.80 16.74
C CYS A 50 7.48 -12.83 17.86
N CYS A 51 7.31 -11.52 17.67
CA CYS A 51 7.66 -10.46 18.61
C CYS A 51 9.16 -10.45 19.05
N SER A 52 10.03 -11.17 18.33
CA SER A 52 11.47 -11.13 18.62
C SER A 52 12.05 -9.75 18.26
N ASN A 53 13.07 -9.34 19.01
CA ASN A 53 13.82 -8.09 18.77
C ASN A 53 14.93 -8.20 17.71
N GLN A 54 14.88 -9.27 16.88
CA GLN A 54 15.79 -9.43 15.76
C GLN A 54 15.54 -8.38 14.68
N GLU A 55 16.61 -8.01 13.98
CA GLU A 55 16.50 -7.12 12.81
C GLU A 55 15.43 -7.61 11.83
N ILE A 56 14.63 -6.68 11.32
CA ILE A 56 13.56 -6.97 10.36
C ILE A 56 14.18 -7.26 8.99
N TYR A 57 13.89 -8.43 8.47
CA TYR A 57 14.34 -8.83 7.14
C TYR A 57 13.50 -8.19 6.04
N ARG A 58 12.18 -8.38 6.07
CA ARG A 58 11.21 -7.79 5.10
C ARG A 58 9.80 -7.79 5.68
N GLN A 59 8.97 -6.82 5.25
CA GLN A 59 7.52 -6.75 5.51
C GLN A 59 7.17 -6.82 7.01
N GLY A 60 8.03 -6.30 7.88
CA GLY A 60 7.83 -6.34 9.32
C GLY A 60 8.22 -7.67 9.99
N TYR A 61 8.82 -8.62 9.26
CA TYR A 61 9.18 -9.93 9.79
C TYR A 61 10.68 -10.14 9.88
N CYS A 62 11.13 -10.85 10.93
CA CYS A 62 12.48 -11.40 11.01
C CYS A 62 12.68 -12.47 9.90
N LYS A 63 13.92 -12.82 9.60
CA LYS A 63 14.26 -13.73 8.49
C LYS A 63 13.52 -15.06 8.58
N LYS A 64 13.46 -15.69 9.77
CA LYS A 64 12.73 -16.95 9.98
C LYS A 64 11.25 -16.80 9.62
N CYS A 65 10.55 -15.86 10.25
CA CYS A 65 9.11 -15.67 10.01
C CYS A 65 8.80 -15.30 8.57
N PHE A 66 9.67 -14.54 7.90
CA PHE A 66 9.46 -14.20 6.49
C PHE A 66 9.45 -15.44 5.58
N PHE A 67 10.29 -16.44 5.84
CA PHE A 67 10.31 -17.65 5.03
C PHE A 67 9.28 -18.70 5.45
N ASP A 68 8.81 -18.66 6.70
CA ASP A 68 7.86 -19.64 7.22
C ASP A 68 6.39 -19.25 6.94
N LEU A 69 6.07 -17.95 6.94
CA LEU A 69 4.68 -17.47 6.85
C LEU A 69 4.09 -17.60 5.45
N PRO A 70 2.85 -18.09 5.30
CA PRO A 70 2.16 -18.15 4.01
C PRO A 70 1.81 -16.77 3.46
N SER A 71 1.69 -15.74 4.33
CA SER A 71 1.45 -14.34 3.93
C SER A 71 2.61 -13.67 3.21
N THR A 72 3.77 -14.31 3.14
CA THR A 72 4.99 -13.83 2.46
C THR A 72 5.44 -14.75 1.32
N ALA A 73 4.61 -15.73 0.96
CA ALA A 73 4.85 -16.63 -0.17
C ALA A 73 4.87 -15.89 -1.52
N ASP A 74 5.44 -16.50 -2.56
CA ASP A 74 5.66 -15.85 -3.86
C ASP A 74 4.37 -15.42 -4.54
N TRP A 75 3.29 -16.18 -4.39
CA TRP A 75 1.98 -15.83 -4.94
C TRP A 75 1.41 -14.51 -4.40
N VAL A 76 1.90 -14.02 -3.23
CA VAL A 76 1.46 -12.73 -2.66
C VAL A 76 1.91 -11.55 -3.55
N ILE A 77 3.10 -11.65 -4.15
CA ILE A 77 3.67 -10.64 -5.05
C ILE A 77 3.34 -10.97 -6.50
N ARG A 78 3.22 -12.25 -6.83
CA ARG A 78 2.93 -12.79 -8.17
C ARG A 78 1.59 -13.51 -8.17
N PRO A 79 0.48 -12.78 -8.31
CA PRO A 79 -0.87 -13.37 -8.19
C PRO A 79 -1.13 -14.51 -9.17
N GLU A 80 -0.48 -14.50 -10.34
CA GLU A 80 -0.54 -15.55 -11.36
C GLU A 80 0.03 -16.90 -10.90
N MET A 81 0.83 -16.91 -9.83
CA MET A 81 1.37 -18.13 -9.22
C MET A 81 0.41 -18.78 -8.22
N SER A 82 -0.75 -18.18 -7.99
CA SER A 82 -1.76 -18.72 -7.06
C SER A 82 -2.29 -20.07 -7.53
N LYS A 83 -2.25 -21.09 -6.67
CA LYS A 83 -2.59 -22.49 -7.00
C LYS A 83 -3.65 -23.11 -6.08
N ALA A 84 -4.17 -22.37 -5.10
CA ALA A 84 -5.17 -22.90 -4.17
C ALA A 84 -6.46 -23.38 -4.87
N HIS A 85 -6.79 -22.84 -6.05
CA HIS A 85 -7.92 -23.30 -6.89
C HIS A 85 -7.68 -24.69 -7.51
N LEU A 86 -6.45 -25.20 -7.46
CA LEU A 86 -6.05 -26.54 -7.89
C LEU A 86 -5.78 -27.47 -6.70
N ASP A 87 -6.10 -27.07 -5.47
CA ASP A 87 -5.77 -27.77 -4.23
C ASP A 87 -4.26 -28.04 -4.05
N ILE A 88 -3.40 -27.18 -4.60
CA ILE A 88 -1.94 -27.29 -4.50
C ILE A 88 -1.45 -26.32 -3.43
N GLU A 89 -0.85 -26.88 -2.36
CA GLU A 89 -0.22 -26.14 -1.27
C GLU A 89 1.15 -25.58 -1.67
N GLU A 90 1.44 -24.34 -1.23
CA GLU A 90 2.80 -23.80 -1.24
C GLU A 90 3.41 -23.77 0.17
N ARG A 91 2.64 -23.30 1.17
CA ARG A 91 3.05 -23.26 2.59
C ARG A 91 1.95 -23.65 3.56
N ASP A 92 0.68 -23.29 3.29
CA ASP A 92 -0.48 -23.56 4.13
C ASP A 92 -1.72 -23.47 3.26
N LEU A 93 -2.27 -24.61 2.86
CA LEU A 93 -3.37 -24.69 1.92
C LEU A 93 -4.66 -24.04 2.45
N ASP A 94 -4.95 -24.17 3.74
CA ASP A 94 -6.16 -23.60 4.33
C ASP A 94 -6.09 -22.06 4.32
N TYR A 95 -4.94 -21.51 4.71
CA TYR A 95 -4.70 -20.09 4.61
C TYR A 95 -4.75 -19.58 3.16
N GLU A 96 -4.11 -20.31 2.25
CA GLU A 96 -4.06 -19.98 0.82
C GLU A 96 -5.45 -20.01 0.19
N LYS A 97 -6.28 -21.02 0.47
CA LYS A 97 -7.68 -21.08 0.05
C LYS A 97 -8.47 -19.86 0.56
N LYS A 98 -8.34 -19.55 1.85
CA LYS A 98 -9.02 -18.42 2.46
C LYS A 98 -8.67 -17.09 1.79
N VAL A 99 -7.41 -16.90 1.38
CA VAL A 99 -6.93 -15.65 0.79
C VAL A 99 -7.11 -15.61 -0.72
N GLN A 100 -6.88 -16.73 -1.42
CA GLN A 100 -6.88 -16.77 -2.89
C GLN A 100 -8.27 -17.02 -3.48
N LEU A 101 -9.13 -17.82 -2.81
CA LEU A 101 -10.46 -18.21 -3.32
C LEU A 101 -11.56 -17.26 -2.80
N GLN A 102 -11.34 -15.97 -2.95
CA GLN A 102 -12.31 -14.93 -2.65
C GLN A 102 -12.28 -13.87 -3.77
N PRO A 103 -13.29 -12.97 -3.86
CA PRO A 103 -13.33 -11.95 -4.91
C PRO A 103 -12.07 -11.09 -4.93
N HIS A 104 -11.45 -11.00 -6.12
CA HIS A 104 -10.31 -10.14 -6.40
C HIS A 104 -10.65 -9.15 -7.51
N VAL A 105 -10.05 -7.97 -7.42
CA VAL A 105 -10.25 -6.87 -8.38
C VAL A 105 -8.95 -6.60 -9.12
N VAL A 106 -9.05 -6.55 -10.44
CA VAL A 106 -8.03 -5.92 -11.28
C VAL A 106 -8.45 -4.48 -11.53
N TYR A 107 -7.55 -3.53 -11.31
CA TYR A 107 -7.86 -2.10 -11.35
C TYR A 107 -6.78 -1.30 -12.07
N LEU A 108 -7.17 -0.14 -12.60
CA LEU A 108 -6.23 0.94 -12.93
C LEU A 108 -6.21 1.95 -11.80
N ALA A 109 -5.02 2.47 -11.50
CA ALA A 109 -4.84 3.55 -10.54
C ALA A 109 -3.86 4.59 -11.10
N TYR A 110 -4.18 5.87 -10.87
CA TYR A 110 -3.27 6.95 -11.19
C TYR A 110 -2.47 7.35 -9.95
N THR A 111 -1.16 7.13 -10.01
CA THR A 111 -0.22 7.41 -8.91
C THR A 111 0.87 8.38 -9.38
N SER A 112 1.92 7.89 -10.04
CA SER A 112 2.94 8.64 -10.79
C SER A 112 2.77 8.46 -12.31
N GLY A 113 1.65 7.93 -12.72
CA GLY A 113 1.19 7.52 -14.02
C GLY A 113 0.13 6.44 -13.85
N ILE A 114 -0.55 6.06 -14.93
CA ILE A 114 -1.53 4.99 -14.91
C ILE A 114 -0.80 3.65 -14.72
N LYS A 115 -1.25 2.88 -13.74
CA LYS A 115 -0.74 1.55 -13.46
C LYS A 115 -1.87 0.54 -13.29
N VAL A 116 -1.58 -0.71 -13.60
CA VAL A 116 -2.45 -1.85 -13.29
C VAL A 116 -2.06 -2.46 -11.94
N GLY A 117 -3.02 -3.06 -11.25
CA GLY A 117 -2.78 -3.80 -10.03
C GLY A 117 -3.91 -4.74 -9.67
N VAL A 118 -3.61 -5.66 -8.74
CA VAL A 118 -4.55 -6.64 -8.19
C VAL A 118 -4.71 -6.43 -6.69
N THR A 119 -5.93 -6.60 -6.22
CA THR A 119 -6.23 -6.61 -4.78
C THR A 119 -7.44 -7.49 -4.50
N ARG A 120 -7.59 -7.95 -3.25
CA ARG A 120 -8.86 -8.53 -2.78
C ARG A 120 -9.93 -7.45 -2.79
N LYS A 121 -11.17 -7.81 -3.11
CA LYS A 121 -12.29 -6.87 -3.09
C LYS A 121 -12.45 -6.18 -1.74
N SER A 122 -12.26 -6.92 -0.65
CA SER A 122 -12.33 -6.41 0.72
C SER A 122 -11.26 -5.35 1.07
N GLN A 123 -10.24 -5.18 0.23
CA GLN A 123 -9.18 -4.17 0.41
C GLN A 123 -9.36 -2.93 -0.48
N VAL A 124 -10.46 -2.84 -1.20
CA VAL A 124 -10.85 -1.62 -1.91
C VAL A 124 -11.63 -0.73 -0.93
N PRO A 125 -11.33 0.57 -0.82
CA PRO A 125 -10.32 1.36 -1.53
C PRO A 125 -8.95 1.44 -0.83
N THR A 126 -8.77 0.80 0.33
CA THR A 126 -7.55 0.91 1.16
C THR A 126 -6.27 0.68 0.35
N ARG A 127 -6.30 -0.32 -0.57
CA ARG A 127 -5.14 -0.62 -1.42
C ARG A 127 -4.76 0.55 -2.35
N TRP A 128 -5.74 1.29 -2.84
CA TRP A 128 -5.51 2.47 -3.68
C TRP A 128 -4.89 3.62 -2.87
N ILE A 129 -5.42 3.84 -1.67
CA ILE A 129 -4.90 4.83 -0.73
C ILE A 129 -3.46 4.50 -0.34
N ASP A 130 -3.17 3.24 0.05
CA ASP A 130 -1.83 2.77 0.43
C ASP A 130 -0.77 3.04 -0.65
N GLN A 131 -1.17 3.07 -1.91
CA GLN A 131 -0.30 3.33 -3.05
C GLN A 131 -0.19 4.81 -3.44
N GLY A 132 -0.93 5.68 -2.76
CA GLY A 132 -0.98 7.11 -3.05
C GLY A 132 -1.70 7.46 -4.36
N ALA A 133 -2.67 6.62 -4.78
CA ALA A 133 -3.46 6.89 -5.97
C ALA A 133 -4.37 8.11 -5.78
N THR A 134 -4.41 9.03 -6.72
CA THR A 134 -5.33 10.16 -6.72
C THR A 134 -6.66 9.82 -7.39
N SER A 135 -6.67 8.78 -8.22
CA SER A 135 -7.88 8.18 -8.77
C SER A 135 -7.65 6.70 -9.08
N ALA A 136 -8.71 5.90 -9.04
CA ALA A 136 -8.67 4.49 -9.40
C ALA A 136 -10.01 4.01 -9.95
N ILE A 137 -9.98 2.98 -10.80
CA ILE A 137 -11.15 2.35 -11.38
C ILE A 137 -10.97 0.84 -11.44
N GLU A 138 -12.00 0.10 -11.03
CA GLU A 138 -12.04 -1.36 -11.19
C GLU A 138 -12.30 -1.72 -12.65
N ILE A 139 -11.56 -2.71 -13.17
CA ILE A 139 -11.75 -3.23 -14.52
C ILE A 139 -12.63 -4.47 -14.47
N VAL A 140 -12.21 -5.47 -13.69
CA VAL A 140 -12.92 -6.74 -13.48
C VAL A 140 -12.92 -7.12 -12.01
N GLU A 141 -13.97 -7.82 -11.59
CA GLU A 141 -14.06 -8.49 -10.30
C GLU A 141 -14.17 -10.00 -10.53
N VAL A 142 -13.12 -10.74 -10.25
CA VAL A 142 -12.99 -12.17 -10.52
C VAL A 142 -13.07 -13.01 -9.24
N PRO A 143 -13.50 -14.29 -9.30
CA PRO A 143 -13.77 -15.10 -8.11
C PRO A 143 -12.51 -15.52 -7.35
N ASN A 144 -11.33 -15.45 -7.94
CA ASN A 144 -10.09 -15.90 -7.31
C ASN A 144 -8.87 -15.07 -7.73
N ARG A 145 -7.80 -15.25 -6.98
CA ARG A 145 -6.54 -14.52 -7.16
C ARG A 145 -5.83 -14.89 -8.47
N TYR A 146 -5.91 -16.14 -8.92
CA TYR A 146 -5.26 -16.60 -10.16
C TYR A 146 -5.78 -15.84 -11.38
N LEU A 147 -7.10 -15.77 -11.56
CA LEU A 147 -7.72 -15.03 -12.67
C LEU A 147 -7.37 -13.53 -12.65
N ALA A 148 -7.28 -12.94 -11.45
CA ALA A 148 -6.80 -11.58 -11.33
C ALA A 148 -5.32 -11.46 -11.75
N GLY A 149 -4.49 -12.42 -11.37
CA GLY A 149 -3.06 -12.44 -11.69
C GLY A 149 -2.78 -12.56 -13.19
N VAL A 150 -3.42 -13.50 -13.87
CA VAL A 150 -3.22 -13.67 -15.33
C VAL A 150 -3.71 -12.44 -16.12
N SER A 151 -4.75 -11.77 -15.61
CA SER A 151 -5.22 -10.49 -16.17
C SER A 151 -4.18 -9.39 -15.99
N GLU A 152 -3.61 -9.26 -14.79
CA GLU A 152 -2.56 -8.28 -14.48
C GLU A 152 -1.33 -8.49 -15.36
N VAL A 153 -0.84 -9.74 -15.48
CA VAL A 153 0.32 -10.08 -16.33
C VAL A 153 0.09 -9.63 -17.77
N LYS A 154 -1.10 -9.86 -18.31
CA LYS A 154 -1.42 -9.48 -19.68
C LYS A 154 -1.47 -7.95 -19.85
N LEU A 155 -2.05 -7.25 -18.87
CA LEU A 155 -2.16 -5.79 -18.88
C LEU A 155 -0.83 -5.07 -18.61
N LYS A 156 0.13 -5.69 -17.92
CA LYS A 156 1.50 -5.15 -17.71
C LYS A 156 2.26 -4.87 -19.01
N ASN A 157 1.86 -5.47 -20.11
CA ASN A 157 2.44 -5.16 -21.43
C ASN A 157 2.05 -3.75 -21.92
N TYR A 158 1.00 -3.15 -21.38
CA TYR A 158 0.43 -1.87 -21.78
C TYR A 158 0.52 -0.82 -20.69
N TYR A 159 0.52 -1.23 -19.41
CA TYR A 159 0.51 -0.36 -18.24
C TYR A 159 1.64 -0.71 -17.29
N LYS A 160 2.13 0.30 -16.56
CA LYS A 160 3.11 0.07 -15.51
C LYS A 160 2.48 -0.74 -14.36
N ASP A 161 3.30 -1.46 -13.63
CA ASP A 161 2.91 -2.15 -12.40
C ASP A 161 3.48 -1.48 -11.13
N LYS A 162 4.47 -0.61 -11.30
CA LYS A 162 5.19 0.05 -10.19
C LYS A 162 4.91 1.53 -10.13
N THR A 163 4.85 2.05 -8.90
CA THR A 163 4.78 3.49 -8.61
C THR A 163 6.18 4.04 -8.42
N ASN A 164 6.52 5.13 -9.13
CA ASN A 164 7.66 5.95 -8.76
C ASN A 164 7.23 6.81 -7.56
N TRP A 165 7.66 6.46 -6.36
CA TRP A 165 7.22 7.11 -5.14
C TRP A 165 7.64 8.59 -5.07
N ARG A 166 8.78 8.97 -5.67
CA ARG A 166 9.19 10.38 -5.71
C ARG A 166 8.24 11.23 -6.56
N GLU A 167 7.86 10.73 -7.72
CA GLU A 167 6.89 11.40 -8.58
C GLU A 167 5.47 11.38 -7.99
N MET A 168 5.09 10.30 -7.31
CA MET A 168 3.80 10.19 -6.62
C MET A 168 3.67 11.23 -5.50
N LEU A 169 4.76 11.59 -4.83
CA LEU A 169 4.79 12.59 -3.76
C LEU A 169 4.97 14.04 -4.26
N LYS A 170 5.02 14.29 -5.55
CA LYS A 170 5.03 15.64 -6.12
C LYS A 170 3.62 16.10 -6.51
N ILE A 171 3.50 17.39 -6.78
CA ILE A 171 2.28 17.93 -7.41
C ILE A 171 2.11 17.25 -8.77
N ASN A 172 0.94 16.72 -9.00
CA ASN A 172 0.56 16.19 -10.30
C ASN A 172 -0.77 16.83 -10.73
N THR A 173 -0.69 17.65 -11.73
CA THR A 173 -1.84 18.37 -12.32
C THR A 173 -2.47 17.63 -13.50
N ASN A 174 -1.89 16.51 -13.93
CA ASN A 174 -2.43 15.77 -15.05
C ASN A 174 -3.73 15.06 -14.66
N GLU A 175 -4.80 15.39 -15.36
CA GLU A 175 -6.05 14.62 -15.28
C GLU A 175 -6.03 13.52 -16.35
N PHE A 176 -6.40 12.31 -15.94
CA PHE A 176 -6.52 11.17 -16.84
C PHE A 176 -7.95 10.63 -16.79
N ASP A 177 -8.49 10.40 -17.97
CA ASP A 177 -9.79 9.75 -18.13
C ASP A 177 -9.62 8.23 -17.96
N LEU A 178 -9.79 7.76 -16.71
CA LEU A 178 -9.70 6.35 -16.39
C LEU A 178 -10.84 5.53 -16.99
N GLU A 179 -12.00 6.11 -17.30
CA GLU A 179 -13.07 5.39 -17.99
C GLU A 179 -12.65 5.05 -19.41
N LYS A 180 -12.07 6.01 -20.13
CA LYS A 180 -11.53 5.79 -21.47
C LYS A 180 -10.37 4.77 -21.46
N GLU A 181 -9.51 4.82 -20.45
CA GLU A 181 -8.43 3.85 -20.32
C GLU A 181 -8.97 2.44 -19.99
N LYS A 182 -10.01 2.33 -19.16
CA LYS A 182 -10.68 1.06 -18.87
C LYS A 182 -11.22 0.43 -20.16
N LEU A 183 -11.87 1.20 -21.04
CA LEU A 183 -12.36 0.71 -22.33
C LEU A 183 -11.23 0.15 -23.20
N LYS A 184 -10.06 0.75 -23.19
CA LYS A 184 -8.87 0.19 -23.87
C LYS A 184 -8.40 -1.11 -23.23
N CYS A 185 -8.34 -1.16 -21.89
CA CYS A 185 -7.93 -2.35 -21.16
C CYS A 185 -8.77 -3.58 -21.47
N ILE A 186 -10.08 -3.42 -21.63
CA ILE A 186 -11.02 -4.52 -21.89
C ILE A 186 -10.62 -5.34 -23.13
N ASN A 187 -10.09 -4.67 -24.17
CA ASN A 187 -9.64 -5.35 -25.39
C ASN A 187 -8.41 -6.23 -25.18
N HIS A 188 -7.69 -6.03 -24.08
CA HIS A 188 -6.45 -6.75 -23.77
C HIS A 188 -6.63 -7.81 -22.67
N LEU A 189 -7.84 -7.95 -22.13
CA LEU A 189 -8.13 -8.96 -21.11
C LEU A 189 -8.10 -10.39 -21.70
N PRO A 190 -7.74 -11.40 -20.88
CA PRO A 190 -7.99 -12.80 -21.23
C PRO A 190 -9.48 -13.05 -21.47
N GLU A 191 -9.81 -13.95 -22.43
CA GLU A 191 -11.22 -14.25 -22.75
C GLU A 191 -11.99 -14.74 -21.51
N GLU A 192 -11.37 -15.57 -20.69
CA GLU A 192 -11.94 -16.18 -19.50
C GLU A 192 -12.40 -15.19 -18.42
N VAL A 193 -11.88 -13.94 -18.46
CA VAL A 193 -12.26 -12.91 -17.47
C VAL A 193 -13.21 -11.85 -18.03
N LYS A 194 -13.51 -11.85 -19.30
CA LYS A 194 -14.36 -10.82 -19.93
C LYS A 194 -15.79 -10.79 -19.35
N ASN A 195 -16.31 -11.92 -18.88
CA ASN A 195 -17.61 -11.99 -18.22
C ASN A 195 -17.65 -11.35 -16.83
N TYR A 196 -16.49 -10.96 -16.28
CA TYR A 196 -16.35 -10.33 -14.96
C TYR A 196 -16.11 -8.82 -15.04
N ILE A 197 -16.25 -8.22 -16.23
CA ILE A 197 -16.16 -6.76 -16.41
C ILE A 197 -17.27 -6.10 -15.61
N ASN A 198 -16.91 -5.10 -14.81
CA ASN A 198 -17.88 -4.30 -14.07
C ASN A 198 -18.05 -2.90 -14.68
N ASN A 199 -19.13 -2.21 -14.29
CA ASN A 199 -19.45 -0.86 -14.75
C ASN A 199 -19.14 0.22 -13.69
N ASN A 200 -18.26 -0.08 -12.73
CA ASN A 200 -17.87 0.84 -11.68
C ASN A 200 -17.21 2.09 -12.28
N LYS A 201 -17.55 3.24 -11.70
CA LYS A 201 -16.95 4.53 -12.08
C LYS A 201 -15.64 4.77 -11.34
N PRO A 202 -14.81 5.69 -11.82
CA PRO A 202 -13.59 6.08 -11.11
C PRO A 202 -13.90 6.68 -9.74
N SER A 203 -13.09 6.32 -8.76
CA SER A 203 -13.06 6.95 -7.44
C SER A 203 -11.94 7.98 -7.41
N LYS A 204 -12.25 9.21 -6.98
CA LYS A 204 -11.24 10.23 -6.66
C LYS A 204 -10.81 10.08 -5.20
N ILE A 205 -9.53 10.33 -4.94
CA ILE A 205 -8.93 10.22 -3.60
C ILE A 205 -8.15 11.49 -3.33
N LEU A 206 -8.56 12.22 -2.30
CA LEU A 206 -7.90 13.45 -1.85
C LEU A 206 -7.08 13.16 -0.59
N TYR A 207 -5.88 13.71 -0.56
CA TYR A 207 -4.94 13.50 0.55
C TYR A 207 -4.79 14.77 1.37
N PRO A 208 -4.63 14.67 2.70
CA PRO A 208 -4.38 15.81 3.56
C PRO A 208 -2.90 16.25 3.40
N VAL A 209 -2.62 17.02 2.35
CA VAL A 209 -1.29 17.55 2.04
C VAL A 209 -1.40 19.05 1.81
N ASN A 210 -0.81 19.83 2.71
CA ASN A 210 -0.77 21.30 2.59
C ASN A 210 0.19 21.76 1.51
N LYS A 211 1.34 21.08 1.39
CA LYS A 211 2.34 21.38 0.37
C LYS A 211 3.08 20.09 -0.03
N TYR A 212 3.20 19.87 -1.33
CA TYR A 212 3.99 18.77 -1.87
C TYR A 212 5.47 19.16 -1.97
N PRO A 213 6.41 18.24 -1.62
CA PRO A 213 7.83 18.52 -1.76
C PRO A 213 8.27 18.54 -3.24
N GLU A 214 9.13 19.48 -3.61
CA GLU A 214 9.75 19.53 -4.94
C GLU A 214 10.75 18.36 -5.12
N THR A 215 11.53 18.08 -4.10
CA THR A 215 12.55 17.02 -4.10
C THR A 215 12.40 16.15 -2.85
N PRO A 216 11.55 15.11 -2.87
CA PRO A 216 11.34 14.23 -1.72
C PRO A 216 12.63 13.50 -1.31
N LYS A 217 13.01 13.59 -0.02
CA LYS A 217 14.16 12.92 0.59
C LYS A 217 13.69 11.84 1.55
N SER A 218 14.03 10.58 1.30
CA SER A 218 13.62 9.48 2.17
C SER A 218 14.40 9.48 3.48
N LEU A 219 13.69 9.52 4.61
CA LEU A 219 14.26 9.31 5.94
C LEU A 219 14.57 7.82 6.16
N ASN A 220 15.78 7.53 6.60
CA ASN A 220 16.15 6.22 7.13
C ASN A 220 16.32 6.35 8.65
N ILE A 221 15.26 6.07 9.40
CA ILE A 221 15.24 6.28 10.84
C ILE A 221 16.22 5.38 11.60
N ILE A 222 16.53 4.20 11.07
CA ILE A 222 17.49 3.27 11.67
C ILE A 222 18.90 3.87 11.67
N LYS A 223 19.27 4.57 10.57
CA LYS A 223 20.61 5.21 10.46
C LYS A 223 20.68 6.59 11.12
N THR A 224 19.57 7.31 11.07
CA THR A 224 19.50 8.68 11.59
C THR A 224 19.25 8.68 13.10
N GLU A 225 18.69 7.57 13.62
CA GLU A 225 18.30 7.30 15.01
C GLU A 225 17.22 8.25 15.53
N LYS A 226 17.28 9.52 15.24
CA LYS A 226 16.32 10.55 15.66
C LYS A 226 16.10 11.59 14.57
N PHE A 227 14.85 11.92 14.30
CA PHE A 227 14.46 12.97 13.36
C PHE A 227 13.35 13.83 13.98
N THR A 228 13.43 15.13 13.80
CA THR A 228 12.38 16.09 14.17
C THR A 228 12.05 16.97 12.96
N GLY A 229 10.77 17.09 12.65
CA GLY A 229 10.30 17.93 11.54
C GLY A 229 8.84 18.29 11.68
N LYS A 230 8.44 19.37 11.01
CA LYS A 230 7.04 19.81 10.94
C LYS A 230 6.30 18.95 9.91
N LEU A 231 5.26 18.25 10.35
CA LEU A 231 4.41 17.43 9.47
C LEU A 231 3.50 18.37 8.65
N ILE A 232 3.57 18.29 7.32
CA ILE A 232 2.76 19.11 6.43
C ILE A 232 1.83 18.32 5.51
N GLY A 233 1.87 16.98 5.60
CA GLY A 233 0.95 16.17 4.81
C GLY A 233 1.17 14.67 4.91
N LEU A 234 0.18 13.95 4.37
CA LEU A 234 0.10 12.50 4.35
C LEU A 234 -0.35 12.03 2.98
N LYS A 235 0.37 11.09 2.36
CA LYS A 235 -0.06 10.48 1.09
C LYS A 235 0.45 9.06 0.96
N GLY A 236 -0.43 8.12 0.61
CA GLY A 236 -0.08 6.70 0.62
C GLY A 236 0.27 6.25 2.04
N GLN A 237 1.46 5.72 2.21
CA GLN A 237 2.00 5.35 3.52
C GLN A 237 3.15 6.28 3.95
N TYR A 238 3.13 7.53 3.47
CA TYR A 238 4.18 8.52 3.72
C TYR A 238 3.71 9.66 4.61
N LEU A 239 4.52 9.99 5.62
CA LEU A 239 4.51 11.28 6.30
C LEU A 239 5.39 12.23 5.48
N ILE A 240 4.92 13.46 5.26
CA ILE A 240 5.61 14.48 4.47
C ILE A 240 5.95 15.66 5.40
N PHE A 241 7.23 16.01 5.46
CA PHE A 241 7.73 17.08 6.32
C PHE A 241 8.09 18.33 5.51
N GLU A 242 8.08 19.48 6.17
CA GLU A 242 8.24 20.81 5.57
C GLU A 242 9.59 20.99 4.83
N ASP A 243 10.65 20.36 5.32
CA ASP A 243 11.99 20.38 4.72
C ASP A 243 12.16 19.47 3.48
N GLY A 244 11.05 18.82 3.04
CA GLY A 244 11.02 17.86 1.96
C GLY A 244 11.42 16.44 2.35
N THR A 245 11.74 16.19 3.63
CA THR A 245 11.92 14.83 4.16
C THR A 245 10.59 14.08 4.11
N VAL A 246 10.65 12.79 3.78
CA VAL A 246 9.48 11.92 3.78
C VAL A 246 9.79 10.61 4.49
N PHE A 247 8.86 10.14 5.32
CA PHE A 247 9.00 8.90 6.06
C PHE A 247 7.93 7.89 5.64
N ASN A 248 8.36 6.76 5.10
CA ASN A 248 7.45 5.68 4.69
C ASN A 248 7.21 4.75 5.88
N VAL A 249 6.05 4.86 6.52
CA VAL A 249 5.68 4.04 7.67
C VAL A 249 5.65 2.55 7.31
N ARG A 250 5.07 2.19 6.16
CA ARG A 250 4.96 0.80 5.74
C ARG A 250 6.31 0.13 5.45
N SER A 251 7.28 0.87 4.91
CA SER A 251 8.62 0.30 4.68
C SER A 251 9.43 0.08 5.95
N ASN A 252 8.96 0.65 7.07
CA ASN A 252 9.54 0.51 8.40
C ASN A 252 8.67 -0.37 9.32
N GLU A 253 7.76 -1.19 8.78
CA GLU A 253 7.01 -2.17 9.58
C GLU A 253 7.97 -3.06 10.38
N GLY A 254 7.65 -3.28 11.67
CA GLY A 254 8.48 -4.05 12.61
C GLY A 254 9.59 -3.24 13.29
N VAL A 255 9.81 -1.98 12.90
CA VAL A 255 10.68 -1.07 13.64
C VAL A 255 9.94 -0.53 14.85
N VAL A 256 10.56 -0.52 16.01
CA VAL A 256 10.06 0.13 17.24
C VAL A 256 10.51 1.58 17.25
N VAL A 257 9.57 2.47 17.51
CA VAL A 257 9.86 3.91 17.57
C VAL A 257 9.18 4.58 18.75
N ASN A 258 9.81 5.69 19.21
CA ASN A 258 9.15 6.69 20.04
C ASN A 258 8.70 7.85 19.14
N ILE A 259 7.43 8.24 19.22
CA ILE A 259 6.87 9.39 18.52
C ILE A 259 6.42 10.42 19.54
N THR A 260 6.94 11.64 19.43
CA THR A 260 6.54 12.80 20.26
C THR A 260 5.94 13.86 19.35
N VAL A 261 4.79 14.40 19.73
CA VAL A 261 4.14 15.53 19.07
C VAL A 261 4.35 16.76 19.95
N ASN A 262 4.91 17.83 19.37
CA ASN A 262 5.26 19.08 20.03
C ASN A 262 4.45 20.26 19.47
#